data_ad0857639b625d3c745f8215170e5e62
#
_entry.id   ad0857639b625d3c745f8215170e5e62
#
_cell.length_a   1.000
_cell.length_b   1.000
_cell.length_c   1.000
_cell.angle_alpha   90.00
_cell.angle_beta   90.00
_cell.angle_gamma   90.00
#
_symmetry.space_group_name_H-M   'P 1'
#
loop_
_entity.id
_entity.type
_entity.pdbx_description
1 polymer ?
#
loop_
_entity_poly.entity_id
_entity_poly.type
_entity_poly.pdbx_seq_one_letter_code
_entity_poly.pdbx_strand_id
1 'polypeptide(L)'
;MPNFTFLLKKIITYLFYPSTLIFLFLLAVTIYVVLGKRRGRRRFLLFLAIFLYYLSTTPFFPYIMLKNLEKGFKIPLQEELEGVNTLVVLTGRIYGDPRLGLEERFSRETLIRFLVALELKKKFPHKKLIVVGGSFEGKGASYLKELASKWGVTVEALDVPLDTSESARALKGVLKEGEPFYLLTSAYHLPRALFLFKKEGLNPLPYPTNFNHPLCKPSKTFLYFFPQDIYLSFSNLAFQEYLALTYYKIKYLFKRS
;
A
#
# COMPACT_ATOMS: atom_id res chain seq x y z
N MET A 1 -7.43 -17.71 -12.33
CA MET A 1 -8.00 -16.46 -12.89
C MET A 1 -8.49 -15.59 -11.77
N PRO A 2 -8.27 -14.27 -11.77
CA PRO A 2 -8.77 -13.42 -10.71
C PRO A 2 -10.30 -13.50 -10.62
N ASN A 3 -10.80 -13.64 -9.41
CA ASN A 3 -12.22 -13.72 -9.12
C ASN A 3 -12.93 -12.43 -9.61
N PHE A 4 -14.12 -12.55 -10.18
CA PHE A 4 -14.91 -11.41 -10.66
C PHE A 4 -15.02 -10.28 -9.64
N THR A 5 -15.23 -10.61 -8.37
CA THR A 5 -15.28 -9.66 -7.27
C THR A 5 -13.96 -8.88 -7.10
N PHE A 6 -12.82 -9.52 -7.32
CA PHE A 6 -11.53 -8.86 -7.29
C PHE A 6 -11.34 -7.87 -8.45
N LEU A 7 -11.72 -8.27 -9.67
CA LEU A 7 -11.67 -7.39 -10.85
C LEU A 7 -12.60 -6.19 -10.66
N LEU A 8 -13.80 -6.40 -10.17
CA LEU A 8 -14.76 -5.33 -9.90
C LEU A 8 -14.22 -4.33 -8.86
N LYS A 9 -13.66 -4.82 -7.75
CA LYS A 9 -12.98 -3.96 -6.75
C LYS A 9 -11.86 -3.14 -7.39
N LYS A 10 -11.03 -3.75 -8.24
CA LYS A 10 -9.93 -3.06 -8.94
C LYS A 10 -10.44 -1.97 -9.87
N ILE A 11 -11.44 -2.27 -10.68
CA ILE A 11 -12.06 -1.29 -11.60
C ILE A 11 -12.61 -0.10 -10.80
N ILE A 12 -13.37 -0.37 -9.73
CA ILE A 12 -13.90 0.68 -8.86
C ILE A 12 -12.76 1.52 -8.28
N THR A 13 -11.72 0.88 -7.74
CA THR A 13 -10.56 1.60 -7.18
C THR A 13 -9.89 2.49 -8.23
N TYR A 14 -9.67 1.99 -9.45
CA TYR A 14 -9.05 2.79 -10.52
C TYR A 14 -9.92 3.94 -11.00
N LEU A 15 -11.23 3.78 -11.01
CA LEU A 15 -12.15 4.88 -11.32
C LEU A 15 -12.06 6.03 -10.31
N PHE A 16 -11.75 5.71 -9.05
CA PHE A 16 -11.59 6.71 -7.98
C PHE A 16 -10.16 7.22 -7.80
N TYR A 17 -9.20 6.82 -8.62
CA TYR A 17 -7.87 7.42 -8.57
C TYR A 17 -7.92 8.90 -8.95
N PRO A 18 -7.18 9.79 -8.25
CA PRO A 18 -7.10 11.21 -8.62
C PRO A 18 -6.79 11.43 -10.09
N SER A 19 -5.89 10.65 -10.67
CA SER A 19 -5.56 10.70 -12.10
C SER A 19 -6.76 10.41 -13.00
N THR A 20 -7.54 9.37 -12.69
CA THR A 20 -8.72 8.98 -13.48
C THR A 20 -9.85 9.99 -13.31
N LEU A 21 -10.11 10.44 -12.08
CA LEU A 21 -11.13 11.45 -11.80
C LEU A 21 -10.83 12.76 -12.52
N ILE A 22 -9.57 13.21 -12.51
CA ILE A 22 -9.14 14.40 -13.24
C ILE A 22 -9.33 14.20 -14.74
N PHE A 23 -8.93 13.05 -15.29
CA PHE A 23 -9.13 12.74 -16.69
C PHE A 23 -10.62 12.77 -17.08
N LEU A 24 -11.47 12.10 -16.33
CA LEU A 24 -12.91 12.08 -16.56
C LEU A 24 -13.54 13.48 -16.43
N PHE A 25 -13.07 14.27 -15.44
CA PHE A 25 -13.52 15.64 -15.26
C PHE A 25 -13.09 16.53 -16.42
N LEU A 26 -11.83 16.45 -16.87
CA LEU A 26 -11.34 17.15 -18.06
C LEU A 26 -12.11 16.75 -19.32
N LEU A 27 -12.39 15.45 -19.50
CA LEU A 27 -13.16 14.94 -20.61
C LEU A 27 -14.59 15.50 -20.60
N ALA A 28 -15.29 15.45 -19.46
CA ALA A 28 -16.63 15.97 -19.30
C ALA A 28 -16.68 17.49 -19.54
N VAL A 29 -15.69 18.24 -19.02
CA VAL A 29 -15.57 19.69 -19.25
C VAL A 29 -15.33 19.97 -20.72
N THR A 30 -14.49 19.20 -21.39
CA THR A 30 -14.23 19.36 -22.83
C THR A 30 -15.52 19.15 -23.63
N ILE A 31 -16.27 18.08 -23.36
CA ILE A 31 -17.56 17.80 -23.99
C ILE A 31 -18.53 18.95 -23.73
N TYR A 32 -18.64 19.41 -22.48
CA TYR A 32 -19.51 20.52 -22.10
C TYR A 32 -19.15 21.83 -22.80
N VAL A 33 -17.84 22.13 -22.95
CA VAL A 33 -17.33 23.31 -23.67
C VAL A 33 -17.64 23.22 -25.15
N VAL A 34 -17.48 22.05 -25.77
CA VAL A 34 -17.74 21.85 -27.20
C VAL A 34 -19.24 21.97 -27.50
N LEU A 35 -20.11 21.36 -26.71
CA LEU A 35 -21.54 21.26 -26.98
C LEU A 35 -22.36 22.47 -26.48
N GLY A 36 -21.85 23.30 -25.61
CA GLY A 36 -22.70 24.26 -24.91
C GLY A 36 -22.50 25.76 -25.28
N LYS A 37 -23.51 26.61 -25.00
CA LYS A 37 -23.56 28.04 -25.39
C LYS A 37 -23.08 29.06 -24.32
N ARG A 38 -22.90 28.68 -23.03
CA ARG A 38 -22.59 29.61 -21.92
C ARG A 38 -21.11 29.68 -21.56
N ARG A 39 -20.48 30.86 -21.61
CA ARG A 39 -19.01 31.05 -21.51
C ARG A 39 -18.42 31.11 -20.08
N GLY A 40 -19.10 31.70 -19.08
CA GLY A 40 -18.52 31.92 -17.74
C GLY A 40 -18.32 30.65 -16.91
N ARG A 41 -19.37 29.83 -16.77
CA ARG A 41 -19.32 28.57 -16.02
C ARG A 41 -18.28 27.59 -16.56
N ARG A 42 -18.03 27.61 -17.87
CA ARG A 42 -17.04 26.77 -18.55
C ARG A 42 -15.62 27.12 -18.18
N ARG A 43 -15.28 28.43 -18.09
CA ARG A 43 -13.97 28.90 -17.66
C ARG A 43 -13.68 28.46 -16.22
N PHE A 44 -14.69 28.54 -15.32
CA PHE A 44 -14.55 28.06 -13.94
C PHE A 44 -14.25 26.55 -13.89
N LEU A 45 -14.96 25.71 -14.64
CA LEU A 45 -14.75 24.27 -14.65
C LEU A 45 -13.36 23.88 -15.19
N LEU A 46 -12.90 24.57 -16.23
CA LEU A 46 -11.53 24.38 -16.75
C LEU A 46 -10.49 24.79 -15.72
N PHE A 47 -10.67 25.92 -15.06
CA PHE A 47 -9.80 26.35 -13.97
C PHE A 47 -9.76 25.34 -12.83
N LEU A 48 -10.92 24.85 -12.39
CA LEU A 48 -11.01 23.82 -11.35
C LEU A 48 -10.30 22.54 -11.75
N ALA A 49 -10.44 22.08 -12.99
CA ALA A 49 -9.76 20.90 -13.50
C ALA A 49 -8.23 21.06 -13.46
N ILE A 50 -7.72 22.20 -13.94
CA ILE A 50 -6.29 22.52 -13.93
C ILE A 50 -5.79 22.61 -12.48
N PHE A 51 -6.56 23.23 -11.59
CA PHE A 51 -6.21 23.35 -10.18
C PHE A 51 -6.12 22.00 -9.46
N LEU A 52 -7.10 21.11 -9.68
CA LEU A 52 -7.08 19.75 -9.13
C LEU A 52 -5.90 18.94 -9.67
N TYR A 53 -5.62 19.04 -10.98
CA TYR A 53 -4.44 18.44 -11.58
C TYR A 53 -3.16 18.96 -10.92
N TYR A 54 -3.03 20.29 -10.80
CA TYR A 54 -1.87 20.93 -10.17
C TYR A 54 -1.67 20.44 -8.73
N LEU A 55 -2.73 20.41 -7.91
CA LEU A 55 -2.65 19.93 -6.53
C LEU A 55 -2.17 18.47 -6.44
N SER A 56 -2.67 17.60 -7.32
CA SER A 56 -2.33 16.18 -7.30
C SER A 56 -0.94 15.88 -7.85
N THR A 57 -0.37 16.78 -8.66
CA THR A 57 0.95 16.63 -9.28
C THR A 57 2.05 17.45 -8.60
N THR A 58 1.72 18.14 -7.50
CA THR A 58 2.67 18.86 -6.64
C THR A 58 2.75 18.21 -5.25
N PRO A 59 3.83 18.45 -4.46
CA PRO A 59 4.05 17.75 -3.19
C PRO A 59 3.00 18.03 -2.11
N PHE A 60 2.26 19.13 -2.17
CA PHE A 60 1.40 19.60 -1.08
C PHE A 60 0.31 18.60 -0.71
N PHE A 61 -0.46 18.13 -1.69
CA PHE A 61 -1.55 17.21 -1.47
C PHE A 61 -1.08 15.83 -0.99
N PRO A 62 -0.18 15.12 -1.70
CA PRO A 62 0.29 13.81 -1.26
C PRO A 62 1.03 13.87 0.09
N TYR A 63 1.79 14.96 0.36
CA TYR A 63 2.44 15.13 1.66
C TYR A 63 1.45 15.09 2.82
N ILE A 64 0.38 15.89 2.75
CA ILE A 64 -0.64 15.96 3.82
C ILE A 64 -1.33 14.59 3.98
N MET A 65 -1.73 13.98 2.87
CA MET A 65 -2.44 12.71 2.86
C MET A 65 -1.58 11.58 3.45
N LEU A 66 -0.35 11.43 2.99
CA LEU A 66 0.58 10.40 3.46
C LEU A 66 1.00 10.65 4.91
N LYS A 67 1.31 11.90 5.28
CA LYS A 67 1.61 12.26 6.66
C LYS A 67 0.49 11.84 7.62
N ASN A 68 -0.77 12.02 7.24
CA ASN A 68 -1.88 11.60 8.08
C ASN A 68 -2.03 10.09 8.19
N LEU A 69 -1.70 9.32 7.13
CA LEU A 69 -1.70 7.85 7.18
C LEU A 69 -0.53 7.30 8.02
N GLU A 70 0.63 7.95 7.94
CA GLU A 70 1.87 7.48 8.55
C GLU A 70 2.12 8.03 9.96
N LYS A 71 1.38 9.11 10.37
CA LYS A 71 1.52 9.69 11.70
C LYS A 71 1.16 8.67 12.79
N GLY A 72 1.94 8.69 13.85
CA GLY A 72 1.74 7.82 15.01
C GLY A 72 2.44 6.46 14.90
N PHE A 73 2.99 6.10 13.74
CA PHE A 73 3.84 4.93 13.61
C PHE A 73 5.30 5.29 13.80
N LYS A 74 5.97 4.54 14.68
CA LYS A 74 7.40 4.67 14.94
C LYS A 74 8.04 3.29 14.82
N ILE A 75 9.30 3.25 14.41
CA ILE A 75 10.09 2.03 14.44
C ILE A 75 10.26 1.64 15.91
N PRO A 76 9.89 0.41 16.30
CA PRO A 76 10.03 -0.07 17.68
C PRO A 76 11.48 -0.02 18.16
N LEU A 77 11.66 0.23 19.44
CA LEU A 77 12.97 0.15 20.07
C LEU A 77 13.46 -1.30 20.13
N GLN A 78 14.76 -1.50 20.31
CA GLN A 78 15.34 -2.84 20.34
C GLN A 78 14.75 -3.70 21.46
N GLU A 79 14.56 -3.11 22.64
CA GLU A 79 13.97 -3.77 23.81
C GLU A 79 12.54 -4.25 23.54
N GLU A 80 11.74 -3.44 22.84
CA GLU A 80 10.37 -3.81 22.44
C GLU A 80 10.37 -4.99 21.47
N LEU A 81 11.38 -5.03 20.58
CA LEU A 81 11.52 -6.13 19.61
C LEU A 81 11.85 -7.45 20.32
N GLU A 82 12.62 -7.46 21.40
CA GLU A 82 13.01 -8.70 22.10
C GLU A 82 11.81 -9.48 22.64
N GLY A 83 10.77 -8.79 23.08
CA GLY A 83 9.56 -9.40 23.65
C GLY A 83 8.66 -10.13 22.65
N VAL A 84 8.94 -10.10 21.35
CA VAL A 84 8.08 -10.67 20.30
C VAL A 84 8.87 -11.58 19.39
N ASN A 85 8.46 -12.84 19.27
CA ASN A 85 9.22 -13.88 18.56
C ASN A 85 8.92 -13.98 17.07
N THR A 86 7.85 -13.36 16.58
CA THR A 86 7.38 -13.53 15.20
C THR A 86 7.39 -12.21 14.45
N LEU A 87 8.01 -12.22 13.27
CA LEU A 87 8.02 -11.15 12.28
C LEU A 87 7.19 -11.59 11.07
N VAL A 88 6.25 -10.76 10.65
CA VAL A 88 5.40 -11.02 9.48
C VAL A 88 5.58 -9.91 8.47
N VAL A 89 5.96 -10.25 7.26
CA VAL A 89 6.14 -9.30 6.15
C VAL A 89 4.98 -9.43 5.18
N LEU A 90 4.27 -8.31 4.95
CA LEU A 90 3.29 -8.25 3.87
C LEU A 90 3.97 -7.89 2.56
N THR A 91 3.80 -8.75 1.56
CA THR A 91 4.25 -8.42 0.20
C THR A 91 3.38 -7.31 -0.39
N GLY A 92 3.95 -6.59 -1.33
CA GLY A 92 3.21 -5.68 -2.21
C GLY A 92 3.04 -6.30 -3.60
N ARG A 93 3.29 -5.49 -4.65
CA ARG A 93 3.21 -5.97 -6.03
C ARG A 93 4.42 -6.85 -6.36
N ILE A 94 4.13 -7.97 -7.04
CA ILE A 94 5.11 -8.90 -7.55
C ILE A 94 4.83 -9.12 -9.03
N TYR A 95 5.87 -9.08 -9.85
CA TYR A 95 5.81 -9.24 -11.30
C TYR A 95 6.18 -10.68 -11.67
N GLY A 96 5.28 -11.37 -12.36
CA GLY A 96 5.45 -12.79 -12.70
C GLY A 96 6.18 -13.05 -14.02
N ASP A 97 6.70 -12.02 -14.71
CA ASP A 97 7.36 -12.21 -16.01
C ASP A 97 8.62 -13.09 -15.85
N PRO A 98 8.69 -14.26 -16.54
CA PRO A 98 9.82 -15.19 -16.42
C PRO A 98 11.13 -14.61 -16.98
N ARG A 99 11.09 -13.56 -17.78
CA ARG A 99 12.28 -12.87 -18.31
C ARG A 99 12.98 -12.02 -17.23
N LEU A 100 12.28 -11.68 -16.16
CA LEU A 100 12.86 -10.92 -15.04
C LEU A 100 13.70 -11.85 -14.15
N GLY A 101 14.86 -11.36 -13.75
CA GLY A 101 15.61 -11.95 -12.65
C GLY A 101 14.78 -11.99 -11.36
N LEU A 102 15.14 -12.86 -10.43
CA LEU A 102 14.35 -13.01 -9.20
C LEU A 102 14.20 -11.71 -8.45
N GLU A 103 15.26 -10.91 -8.38
CA GLU A 103 15.33 -9.62 -7.69
C GLU A 103 14.47 -8.54 -8.36
N GLU A 104 14.29 -8.63 -9.68
CA GLU A 104 13.52 -7.66 -10.50
C GLU A 104 12.01 -7.90 -10.42
N ARG A 105 11.58 -9.06 -9.90
CA ARG A 105 10.16 -9.43 -9.81
C ARG A 105 9.40 -8.68 -8.73
N PHE A 106 10.05 -7.91 -7.90
CA PHE A 106 9.41 -7.25 -6.75
C PHE A 106 9.31 -5.75 -6.95
N SER A 107 8.18 -5.18 -6.52
CA SER A 107 8.09 -3.73 -6.40
C SER A 107 9.08 -3.22 -5.35
N ARG A 108 9.47 -1.96 -5.49
CA ARG A 108 10.36 -1.26 -4.54
C ARG A 108 9.87 -1.42 -3.09
N GLU A 109 8.58 -1.29 -2.86
CA GLU A 109 7.98 -1.40 -1.52
C GLU A 109 8.15 -2.81 -0.95
N THR A 110 7.96 -3.82 -1.78
CA THR A 110 8.15 -5.23 -1.37
C THR A 110 9.59 -5.49 -0.99
N LEU A 111 10.54 -5.04 -1.80
CA LEU A 111 11.97 -5.21 -1.51
C LEU A 111 12.38 -4.48 -0.24
N ILE A 112 11.98 -3.23 -0.03
CA ILE A 112 12.31 -2.48 1.18
C ILE A 112 11.78 -3.19 2.42
N ARG A 113 10.52 -3.62 2.43
CA ARG A 113 9.94 -4.37 3.55
C ARG A 113 10.71 -5.64 3.84
N PHE A 114 11.07 -6.36 2.79
CA PHE A 114 11.79 -7.62 2.90
C PHE A 114 13.23 -7.44 3.38
N LEU A 115 13.96 -6.45 2.86
CA LEU A 115 15.32 -6.13 3.30
C LEU A 115 15.37 -5.79 4.80
N VAL A 116 14.44 -4.94 5.26
CA VAL A 116 14.32 -4.61 6.70
C VAL A 116 14.03 -5.88 7.52
N ALA A 117 13.16 -6.76 7.03
CA ALA A 117 12.86 -8.02 7.73
C ALA A 117 14.06 -8.97 7.78
N LEU A 118 14.86 -9.05 6.71
CA LEU A 118 16.08 -9.85 6.69
C LEU A 118 17.14 -9.30 7.65
N GLU A 119 17.29 -7.98 7.73
CA GLU A 119 18.17 -7.34 8.70
C GLU A 119 17.76 -7.67 10.13
N LEU A 120 16.47 -7.57 10.44
CA LEU A 120 15.92 -7.95 11.74
C LEU A 120 16.14 -9.44 12.04
N LYS A 121 15.92 -10.32 11.05
CA LYS A 121 16.14 -11.76 11.22
C LYS A 121 17.61 -12.09 11.45
N LYS A 122 18.55 -11.39 10.81
CA LYS A 122 19.99 -11.52 11.08
C LYS A 122 20.36 -11.03 12.47
N LYS A 123 19.77 -9.90 12.92
CA LYS A 123 20.00 -9.35 14.25
C LYS A 123 19.38 -10.21 15.36
N PHE A 124 18.23 -10.83 15.09
CA PHE A 124 17.51 -11.71 16.02
C PHE A 124 17.27 -13.09 15.38
N PRO A 125 18.28 -13.95 15.31
CA PRO A 125 18.20 -15.23 14.59
C PRO A 125 17.12 -16.18 15.10
N HIS A 126 16.78 -16.11 16.40
CA HIS A 126 15.74 -16.93 17.03
C HIS A 126 14.33 -16.59 16.58
N LYS A 127 14.08 -15.38 16.05
CA LYS A 127 12.74 -14.97 15.63
C LYS A 127 12.28 -15.72 14.39
N LYS A 128 11.01 -16.10 14.39
CA LYS A 128 10.33 -16.63 13.21
C LYS A 128 10.09 -15.49 12.20
N LEU A 129 10.42 -15.71 10.94
CA LEU A 129 10.14 -14.78 9.85
C LEU A 129 9.17 -15.43 8.87
N ILE A 130 7.98 -14.83 8.74
CA ILE A 130 6.93 -15.26 7.84
C ILE A 130 6.71 -14.19 6.79
N VAL A 131 6.73 -14.57 5.53
CA VAL A 131 6.36 -13.70 4.40
C VAL A 131 4.99 -14.11 3.91
N VAL A 132 4.08 -13.14 3.81
CA VAL A 132 2.68 -13.39 3.43
C VAL A 132 2.31 -12.54 2.23
N GLY A 133 1.75 -13.16 1.22
CA GLY A 133 1.22 -12.47 0.05
C GLY A 133 1.40 -13.27 -1.23
N GLY A 134 0.71 -12.85 -2.26
CA GLY A 134 0.67 -13.54 -3.52
C GLY A 134 1.00 -12.63 -4.71
N SER A 135 1.08 -13.27 -5.84
CA SER A 135 1.07 -12.65 -7.17
C SER A 135 -0.13 -13.18 -7.95
N PHE A 136 -0.38 -12.65 -9.14
CA PHE A 136 -1.37 -13.24 -10.05
C PHE A 136 -1.09 -14.71 -10.38
N GLU A 137 0.17 -15.15 -10.24
CA GLU A 137 0.61 -16.54 -10.45
C GLU A 137 0.58 -17.38 -9.16
N GLY A 138 0.20 -16.79 -8.01
CA GLY A 138 0.06 -17.50 -6.74
C GLY A 138 1.37 -17.76 -5.97
N LYS A 139 2.55 -17.34 -6.47
CA LYS A 139 3.86 -17.68 -5.89
C LYS A 139 4.62 -16.49 -5.26
N GLY A 140 3.93 -15.50 -4.77
CA GLY A 140 4.57 -14.26 -4.34
C GLY A 140 5.51 -14.40 -3.15
N ALA A 141 5.05 -15.02 -2.07
CA ALA A 141 5.86 -15.25 -0.88
C ALA A 141 6.97 -16.29 -1.12
N SER A 142 6.69 -17.30 -1.95
CA SER A 142 7.67 -18.33 -2.33
C SER A 142 8.88 -17.73 -3.06
N TYR A 143 8.70 -16.73 -3.93
CA TYR A 143 9.83 -16.04 -4.58
C TYR A 143 10.69 -15.27 -3.56
N LEU A 144 10.11 -14.66 -2.53
CA LEU A 144 10.87 -14.02 -1.47
C LEU A 144 11.60 -15.04 -0.58
N LYS A 145 11.02 -16.21 -0.36
CA LYS A 145 11.69 -17.32 0.32
C LYS A 145 12.91 -17.80 -0.47
N GLU A 146 12.78 -17.94 -1.78
CA GLU A 146 13.90 -18.27 -2.67
C GLU A 146 15.00 -17.21 -2.59
N LEU A 147 14.63 -15.92 -2.64
CA LEU A 147 15.55 -14.80 -2.50
C LEU A 147 16.26 -14.82 -1.13
N ALA A 148 15.55 -15.10 -0.04
CA ALA A 148 16.12 -15.21 1.30
C ALA A 148 17.17 -16.35 1.38
N SER A 149 16.89 -17.48 0.74
CA SER A 149 17.80 -18.64 0.75
C SER A 149 19.16 -18.33 0.10
N LYS A 150 19.20 -17.48 -0.93
CA LYS A 150 20.45 -16.98 -1.52
C LYS A 150 21.32 -16.22 -0.52
N TRP A 151 20.72 -15.67 0.53
CA TRP A 151 21.41 -14.91 1.58
C TRP A 151 21.54 -15.69 2.90
N GLY A 152 21.28 -16.99 2.86
CA GLY A 152 21.41 -17.88 4.02
C GLY A 152 20.36 -17.63 5.11
N VAL A 153 19.20 -17.03 4.78
CA VAL A 153 18.14 -16.72 5.74
C VAL A 153 16.95 -17.65 5.54
N THR A 154 16.54 -18.32 6.63
CA THR A 154 15.34 -19.16 6.62
C THR A 154 14.08 -18.34 6.80
N VAL A 155 13.11 -18.51 5.91
CA VAL A 155 11.84 -17.79 5.87
C VAL A 155 10.71 -18.77 5.62
N GLU A 156 9.59 -18.60 6.32
CA GLU A 156 8.34 -19.30 5.98
C GLU A 156 7.55 -18.44 4.97
N ALA A 157 7.05 -19.08 3.93
CA ALA A 157 6.27 -18.41 2.89
C ALA A 157 4.82 -18.89 2.92
N LEU A 158 3.89 -17.92 2.95
CA LEU A 158 2.46 -18.15 2.80
C LEU A 158 1.99 -17.47 1.51
N ASP A 159 1.91 -18.28 0.46
CA ASP A 159 1.35 -17.84 -0.81
C ASP A 159 -0.17 -17.79 -0.69
N VAL A 160 -0.71 -16.59 -0.78
CA VAL A 160 -2.15 -16.30 -0.68
C VAL A 160 -2.57 -15.45 -1.86
N PRO A 161 -3.85 -15.47 -2.23
CA PRO A 161 -4.34 -14.54 -3.22
C PRO A 161 -4.15 -13.07 -2.78
N LEU A 162 -4.35 -12.17 -3.67
CA LEU A 162 -3.93 -10.78 -3.77
C LEU A 162 -4.48 -9.77 -2.75
N ASP A 163 -5.20 -10.21 -1.69
CA ASP A 163 -5.91 -9.33 -0.77
C ASP A 163 -5.31 -9.39 0.65
N THR A 164 -5.16 -8.22 1.27
CA THR A 164 -4.69 -8.09 2.67
C THR A 164 -5.60 -8.81 3.67
N SER A 165 -6.91 -8.90 3.39
CA SER A 165 -7.86 -9.65 4.22
C SER A 165 -7.61 -11.16 4.14
N GLU A 166 -7.27 -11.67 2.97
CA GLU A 166 -6.92 -13.09 2.76
C GLU A 166 -5.58 -13.41 3.41
N SER A 167 -4.61 -12.48 3.36
CA SER A 167 -3.34 -12.60 4.08
C SER A 167 -3.56 -12.73 5.60
N ALA A 168 -4.47 -11.95 6.17
CA ALA A 168 -4.80 -12.05 7.59
C ALA A 168 -5.43 -13.41 7.95
N ARG A 169 -6.35 -13.91 7.12
CA ARG A 169 -6.98 -15.23 7.34
C ARG A 169 -5.98 -16.39 7.22
N ALA A 170 -5.09 -16.34 6.22
CA ALA A 170 -4.07 -17.37 6.05
C ALA A 170 -3.13 -17.41 7.26
N LEU A 171 -2.75 -16.24 7.78
CA LEU A 171 -1.87 -16.15 8.94
C LEU A 171 -2.52 -16.68 10.22
N LYS A 172 -3.86 -16.55 10.37
CA LYS A 172 -4.61 -17.11 11.49
C LYS A 172 -4.46 -18.65 11.60
N GLY A 173 -4.26 -19.33 10.47
CA GLY A 173 -4.00 -20.78 10.45
C GLY A 173 -2.58 -21.18 10.88
N VAL A 174 -1.66 -20.23 11.04
CA VAL A 174 -0.22 -20.48 11.29
C VAL A 174 0.23 -19.96 12.66
N LEU A 175 -0.36 -18.87 13.13
CA LEU A 175 -0.06 -18.29 14.44
C LEU A 175 -0.97 -18.86 15.52
N LYS A 176 -0.47 -18.92 16.75
CA LYS A 176 -1.27 -19.25 17.91
C LYS A 176 -2.25 -18.11 18.22
N GLU A 177 -3.39 -18.45 18.78
CA GLU A 177 -4.39 -17.46 19.18
C GLU A 177 -3.79 -16.48 20.20
N GLY A 178 -3.98 -15.17 19.94
CA GLY A 178 -3.44 -14.11 20.80
C GLY A 178 -1.93 -13.87 20.69
N GLU A 179 -1.18 -14.66 19.92
CA GLU A 179 0.26 -14.50 19.75
C GLU A 179 0.58 -13.13 19.14
N PRO A 180 1.36 -12.27 19.83
CA PRO A 180 1.78 -11.01 19.26
C PRO A 180 2.86 -11.23 18.18
N PHE A 181 2.79 -10.44 17.12
CA PHE A 181 3.79 -10.45 16.06
C PHE A 181 3.97 -9.04 15.50
N TYR A 182 5.17 -8.73 15.04
CA TYR A 182 5.41 -7.50 14.30
C TYR A 182 4.97 -7.64 12.85
N LEU A 183 4.07 -6.75 12.43
CA LEU A 183 3.58 -6.66 11.06
C LEU A 183 4.39 -5.61 10.28
N LEU A 184 5.35 -6.10 9.48
CA LEU A 184 6.20 -5.27 8.64
C LEU A 184 5.49 -4.96 7.32
N THR A 185 5.18 -3.69 7.14
CA THR A 185 4.62 -3.18 5.89
C THR A 185 4.91 -1.70 5.76
N SER A 186 4.62 -1.10 4.59
CA SER A 186 4.81 0.34 4.39
C SER A 186 3.96 1.14 5.39
N ALA A 187 4.53 2.22 5.92
CA ALA A 187 3.91 3.02 6.97
C ALA A 187 2.50 3.52 6.58
N TYR A 188 2.31 3.96 5.33
CA TYR A 188 1.01 4.39 4.81
C TYR A 188 -0.04 3.27 4.75
N HIS A 189 0.40 2.01 4.65
CA HIS A 189 -0.45 0.82 4.58
C HIS A 189 -0.88 0.29 5.94
N LEU A 190 -0.14 0.60 7.01
CA LEU A 190 -0.38 0.10 8.37
C LEU A 190 -1.80 0.33 8.88
N PRO A 191 -2.44 1.52 8.69
CA PRO A 191 -3.80 1.73 9.19
C PRO A 191 -4.79 0.67 8.70
N ARG A 192 -4.72 0.31 7.41
CA ARG A 192 -5.59 -0.70 6.80
C ARG A 192 -5.19 -2.12 7.20
N ALA A 193 -3.90 -2.42 7.18
CA ALA A 193 -3.40 -3.74 7.53
C ALA A 193 -3.73 -4.10 8.99
N LEU A 194 -3.41 -3.23 9.94
CA LEU A 194 -3.74 -3.43 11.36
C LEU A 194 -5.24 -3.60 11.59
N PHE A 195 -6.07 -2.78 10.91
CA PHE A 195 -7.52 -2.92 11.01
C PHE A 195 -8.00 -4.31 10.58
N LEU A 196 -7.53 -4.80 9.42
CA LEU A 196 -7.94 -6.09 8.88
C LEU A 196 -7.44 -7.27 9.73
N PHE A 197 -6.18 -7.23 10.15
CA PHE A 197 -5.61 -8.30 10.97
C PHE A 197 -6.31 -8.39 12.34
N LYS A 198 -6.58 -7.26 13.00
CA LYS A 198 -7.36 -7.22 14.24
C LYS A 198 -8.80 -7.72 14.06
N LYS A 199 -9.44 -7.47 12.91
CA LYS A 199 -10.78 -7.99 12.61
C LYS A 199 -10.82 -9.51 12.42
N GLU A 200 -9.73 -10.12 12.03
CA GLU A 200 -9.58 -11.58 11.98
C GLU A 200 -9.16 -12.19 13.34
N GLY A 201 -9.07 -11.38 14.41
CA GLY A 201 -8.72 -11.84 15.78
C GLY A 201 -7.22 -12.00 16.02
N LEU A 202 -6.37 -11.47 15.14
CA LEU A 202 -4.92 -11.49 15.31
C LEU A 202 -4.43 -10.31 16.16
N ASN A 203 -3.21 -10.44 16.72
CA ASN A 203 -2.58 -9.43 17.58
C ASN A 203 -1.35 -8.78 16.89
N PRO A 204 -1.54 -8.00 15.81
CA PRO A 204 -0.46 -7.34 15.09
C PRO A 204 0.08 -6.13 15.84
N LEU A 205 1.40 -6.06 16.02
CA LEU A 205 2.14 -4.88 16.44
C LEU A 205 2.71 -4.20 15.19
N PRO A 206 2.62 -2.88 15.05
CA PRO A 206 3.09 -2.19 13.86
C PRO A 206 4.61 -2.16 13.78
N TYR A 207 5.16 -2.54 12.64
CA TYR A 207 6.54 -2.26 12.27
C TYR A 207 6.55 -1.49 10.94
N PRO A 208 6.60 -0.14 10.99
CA PRO A 208 6.56 0.69 9.79
C PRO A 208 7.86 0.58 9.00
N THR A 209 7.72 0.40 7.70
CA THR A 209 8.81 0.53 6.73
C THR A 209 8.41 1.54 5.66
N ASN A 210 9.32 1.94 4.81
CA ASN A 210 9.02 2.70 3.60
C ASN A 210 8.07 3.89 3.85
N PHE A 211 8.49 4.84 4.69
CA PHE A 211 7.79 6.10 4.87
C PHE A 211 7.85 6.94 3.60
N ASN A 212 6.70 7.36 3.09
CA ASN A 212 6.59 8.11 1.85
C ASN A 212 6.36 9.62 2.07
N HIS A 213 5.74 10.02 3.21
CA HIS A 213 5.54 11.45 3.45
C HIS A 213 6.83 12.29 3.48
N PRO A 214 8.00 11.79 3.96
CA PRO A 214 9.23 12.57 3.89
C PRO A 214 9.69 12.82 2.46
N LEU A 215 9.40 11.89 1.53
CA LEU A 215 9.75 12.01 0.12
C LEU A 215 8.89 13.08 -0.60
N CYS A 216 7.70 13.34 -0.07
CA CYS A 216 6.80 14.39 -0.59
C CYS A 216 6.95 15.72 0.16
N LYS A 217 7.83 15.82 1.18
CA LYS A 217 7.97 17.04 1.99
C LYS A 217 8.36 18.22 1.11
N PRO A 218 7.53 19.29 1.05
CA PRO A 218 7.87 20.48 0.29
C PRO A 218 9.19 21.07 0.78
N SER A 219 10.08 21.42 -0.12
CA SER A 219 11.33 22.12 0.16
C SER A 219 11.19 23.60 -0.20
N LYS A 220 12.16 24.41 0.21
CA LYS A 220 12.23 25.84 -0.16
C LYS A 220 12.59 26.10 -1.63
N THR A 221 12.94 25.03 -2.37
CA THR A 221 13.30 25.15 -3.78
C THR A 221 12.04 25.34 -4.64
N PHE A 222 12.03 26.35 -5.50
CA PHE A 222 10.89 26.66 -6.38
C PHE A 222 10.52 25.50 -7.34
N LEU A 223 11.43 24.56 -7.58
CA LEU A 223 11.20 23.37 -8.41
C LEU A 223 10.05 22.50 -7.93
N TYR A 224 9.70 22.56 -6.64
CA TYR A 224 8.55 21.82 -6.08
C TYR A 224 7.18 22.39 -6.49
N PHE A 225 7.15 23.58 -7.08
CA PHE A 225 5.92 24.13 -7.64
C PHE A 225 5.62 23.62 -9.06
N PHE A 226 6.56 22.94 -9.70
CA PHE A 226 6.32 22.32 -11.00
C PHE A 226 5.60 20.97 -10.83
N PRO A 227 4.57 20.70 -11.66
CA PRO A 227 3.92 19.39 -11.71
C PRO A 227 4.92 18.28 -12.02
N GLN A 228 4.85 17.18 -11.27
CA GLN A 228 5.70 16.00 -11.44
C GLN A 228 4.84 14.73 -11.30
N ASP A 229 5.11 13.73 -12.12
CA ASP A 229 4.44 12.44 -12.17
C ASP A 229 4.58 11.66 -10.85
N ILE A 230 5.73 11.80 -10.18
CA ILE A 230 5.97 11.15 -8.89
C ILE A 230 4.95 11.58 -7.81
N TYR A 231 4.55 12.86 -7.78
CA TYR A 231 3.56 13.32 -6.81
C TYR A 231 2.15 12.85 -7.16
N LEU A 232 1.83 12.70 -8.46
CA LEU A 232 0.58 12.08 -8.88
C LEU A 232 0.53 10.61 -8.41
N SER A 233 1.64 9.89 -8.54
CA SER A 233 1.77 8.52 -8.06
C SER A 233 1.55 8.42 -6.55
N PHE A 234 2.16 9.30 -5.76
CA PHE A 234 1.94 9.37 -4.31
C PHE A 234 0.51 9.79 -3.93
N SER A 235 -0.12 10.68 -4.71
CA SER A 235 -1.52 11.05 -4.54
C SER A 235 -2.45 9.87 -4.76
N ASN A 236 -2.23 9.10 -5.83
CA ASN A 236 -2.98 7.89 -6.12
C ASN A 236 -2.81 6.85 -5.01
N LEU A 237 -1.58 6.65 -4.53
CA LEU A 237 -1.26 5.72 -3.45
C LEU A 237 -2.00 6.08 -2.16
N ALA A 238 -1.94 7.34 -1.74
CA ALA A 238 -2.62 7.80 -0.55
C ALA A 238 -4.14 7.64 -0.67
N PHE A 239 -4.71 8.05 -1.80
CA PHE A 239 -6.14 7.95 -2.06
C PHE A 239 -6.64 6.51 -2.06
N GLN A 240 -5.86 5.58 -2.64
CA GLN A 240 -6.16 4.15 -2.60
C GLN A 240 -6.27 3.62 -1.18
N GLU A 241 -5.37 4.00 -0.27
CA GLU A 241 -5.42 3.53 1.12
C GLU A 241 -6.63 4.10 1.88
N TYR A 242 -6.96 5.38 1.69
CA TYR A 242 -8.16 5.96 2.28
C TYR A 242 -9.44 5.28 1.79
N LEU A 243 -9.57 5.06 0.49
CA LEU A 243 -10.74 4.37 -0.09
C LEU A 243 -10.84 2.94 0.45
N ALA A 244 -9.73 2.20 0.43
CA ALA A 244 -9.73 0.83 0.90
C ALA A 244 -10.05 0.74 2.40
N LEU A 245 -9.47 1.60 3.23
CA LEU A 245 -9.75 1.64 4.67
C LEU A 245 -11.22 1.98 4.94
N THR A 246 -11.78 2.97 4.25
CA THR A 246 -13.18 3.36 4.35
C THR A 246 -14.11 2.22 3.93
N TYR A 247 -13.83 1.59 2.78
CA TYR A 247 -14.59 0.43 2.31
C TYR A 247 -14.63 -0.69 3.36
N TYR A 248 -13.47 -1.08 3.92
CA TYR A 248 -13.45 -2.14 4.91
C TYR A 248 -14.12 -1.74 6.22
N LYS A 249 -13.98 -0.50 6.68
CA LYS A 249 -14.72 -0.01 7.86
C LYS A 249 -16.22 -0.14 7.66
N ILE A 250 -16.75 0.32 6.54
CA ILE A 250 -18.17 0.21 6.19
C ILE A 250 -18.59 -1.26 6.12
N LYS A 251 -17.84 -2.10 5.37
CA LYS A 251 -18.13 -3.53 5.22
C LYS A 251 -18.24 -4.26 6.57
N TYR A 252 -17.35 -3.96 7.51
CA TYR A 252 -17.37 -4.61 8.82
C TYR A 252 -18.39 -4.00 9.79
N LEU A 253 -18.95 -2.81 9.55
CA LEU A 253 -20.10 -2.28 10.26
C LEU A 253 -21.37 -3.10 9.94
N PHE A 254 -21.61 -3.36 8.66
CA PHE A 254 -22.78 -4.12 8.20
C PHE A 254 -22.67 -5.65 8.41
N LYS A 255 -21.48 -6.19 8.66
CA LYS A 255 -21.29 -7.62 8.96
C LYS A 255 -21.56 -7.96 10.43
N ARG A 256 -21.77 -6.96 11.30
CA ARG A 256 -22.09 -7.11 12.72
C ARG A 256 -23.60 -7.18 13.00
N SER A 257 -24.43 -6.95 11.98
CA SER A 257 -25.88 -7.17 11.98
C SER A 257 -26.18 -8.53 11.39
#